data_15e72c82804f45913d6e51d208e24e47
#
_entry.id   15e72c82804f45913d6e51d208e24e47
#
_cell.length_a   1.000
_cell.length_b   1.000
_cell.length_c   1.000
_cell.angle_alpha   90.00
_cell.angle_beta   90.00
_cell.angle_gamma   90.00
#
_symmetry.space_group_name_H-M   'P 1'
#
loop_
_entity.id
_entity.type
_entity.pdbx_description
1 polymer ?
#
loop_
_entity_poly.entity_id
_entity_poly.type
_entity_poly.pdbx_seq_one_letter_code
_entity_poly.pdbx_strand_id
1 'polypeptide(L)'
;MERNRAILHTISTETPGDAELSRQLGRYQKQARTWLRVGLIGIAGGVISFFTVHHTALKAILVTVLFFGGICCVLFLNGSAQKKIKRLMQEQMGMFFQAELEKAFGPDLHTPEMHIDQPLMKELCLLDGQWEECEIENLHEGCHRGIYFSAANVRLNHVYERGNVRDGLGTWRDMVFKGLVLRCRTSDTAPSPIFADTRMENNPQFMEMINAFEQSVEGRILKFHWKGNIFSLAIETDYGFAAVASDVDLSDLDAVRRSYIASLLEMGRALDLLLKNTALFAGPE
;
A
#
# COMPACT_ATOMS: atom_id res chain seq x y z
N MET A 1 16.23 4.91 22.68
CA MET A 1 16.68 3.58 22.28
C MET A 1 16.19 2.44 23.19
N GLU A 2 16.10 2.62 24.49
CA GLU A 2 15.62 1.56 25.43
C GLU A 2 14.13 1.20 25.28
N ARG A 3 13.27 2.19 24.99
CA ARG A 3 11.83 1.97 24.80
C ARG A 3 11.52 1.04 23.60
N ASN A 4 12.34 1.08 22.54
CA ASN A 4 12.19 0.21 21.37
C ASN A 4 12.65 -1.24 21.66
N ARG A 5 13.60 -1.46 22.60
CA ARG A 5 13.98 -2.79 23.04
C ARG A 5 12.90 -3.46 23.89
N ALA A 6 12.21 -2.71 24.73
CA ALA A 6 11.11 -3.24 25.55
C ALA A 6 9.92 -3.72 24.69
N ILE A 7 9.61 -3.04 23.58
CA ILE A 7 8.54 -3.45 22.65
C ILE A 7 8.91 -4.77 21.96
N LEU A 8 10.18 -4.94 21.58
CA LEU A 8 10.65 -6.17 20.92
C LEU A 8 10.65 -7.40 21.85
N HIS A 9 10.75 -7.23 23.17
CA HIS A 9 10.73 -8.34 24.15
C HIS A 9 9.32 -8.84 24.47
N THR A 10 8.27 -8.06 24.22
CA THR A 10 6.88 -8.45 24.55
C THR A 10 6.22 -9.31 23.45
N ILE A 11 6.91 -9.55 22.33
CA ILE A 11 6.34 -10.21 21.13
C ILE A 11 6.33 -11.75 21.26
N SER A 12 7.09 -12.33 22.19
CA SER A 12 7.27 -13.79 22.30
C SER A 12 6.24 -14.45 23.24
N THR A 13 4.95 -14.29 22.99
CA THR A 13 3.94 -15.19 23.55
C THR A 13 3.34 -16.00 22.40
N GLU A 14 3.95 -17.15 22.10
CA GLU A 14 3.35 -18.13 21.21
C GLU A 14 1.97 -18.52 21.76
N THR A 15 0.93 -18.20 21.01
CA THR A 15 -0.42 -18.70 21.29
C THR A 15 -0.55 -20.12 20.71
N PRO A 16 -1.37 -21.01 21.30
CA PRO A 16 -1.52 -22.39 20.81
C PRO A 16 -1.90 -22.51 19.33
N GLY A 17 -2.44 -21.45 18.71
CA GLY A 17 -2.78 -21.39 17.29
C GLY A 17 -1.64 -20.95 16.36
N ASP A 18 -0.56 -20.38 16.89
CA ASP A 18 0.52 -19.77 16.10
C ASP A 18 1.25 -20.78 15.21
N ALA A 19 1.51 -21.97 15.71
CA ALA A 19 2.20 -23.02 14.95
C ALA A 19 1.38 -23.51 13.73
N GLU A 20 0.09 -23.65 13.90
CA GLU A 20 -0.80 -24.07 12.78
C GLU A 20 -0.97 -22.92 11.77
N LEU A 21 -1.13 -21.68 12.23
CA LEU A 21 -1.21 -20.50 11.38
C LEU A 21 0.07 -20.33 10.57
N SER A 22 1.24 -20.41 11.20
CA SER A 22 2.56 -20.38 10.57
C SER A 22 2.67 -21.40 9.45
N ARG A 23 2.30 -22.67 9.74
CA ARG A 23 2.31 -23.75 8.76
C ARG A 23 1.41 -23.46 7.56
N GLN A 24 0.19 -22.97 7.80
CA GLN A 24 -0.78 -22.68 6.74
C GLN A 24 -0.31 -21.50 5.87
N LEU A 25 0.15 -20.42 6.48
CA LEU A 25 0.67 -19.25 5.77
C LEU A 25 1.89 -19.62 4.92
N GLY A 26 2.86 -20.32 5.50
CA GLY A 26 4.05 -20.79 4.78
C GLY A 26 3.71 -21.72 3.61
N ARG A 27 2.71 -22.61 3.76
CA ARG A 27 2.22 -23.46 2.67
C ARG A 27 1.64 -22.63 1.53
N TYR A 28 0.75 -21.67 1.81
CA TYR A 28 0.14 -20.85 0.78
C TYR A 28 1.14 -19.87 0.13
N GLN A 29 2.07 -19.32 0.88
CA GLN A 29 3.14 -18.48 0.34
C GLN A 29 4.04 -19.28 -0.63
N LYS A 30 4.47 -20.49 -0.23
CA LYS A 30 5.23 -21.38 -1.10
C LYS A 30 4.44 -21.77 -2.35
N GLN A 31 3.14 -22.04 -2.20
CA GLN A 31 2.26 -22.35 -3.31
C GLN A 31 2.15 -21.16 -4.28
N ALA A 32 1.94 -19.95 -3.78
CA ALA A 32 1.87 -18.74 -4.60
C ALA A 32 3.17 -18.50 -5.38
N ARG A 33 4.32 -18.58 -4.71
CA ARG A 33 5.64 -18.44 -5.36
C ARG A 33 5.89 -19.52 -6.43
N THR A 34 5.43 -20.76 -6.18
CA THR A 34 5.55 -21.86 -7.14
C THR A 34 4.69 -21.60 -8.37
N TRP A 35 3.43 -21.22 -8.21
CA TRP A 35 2.55 -20.94 -9.32
C TRP A 35 3.01 -19.74 -10.15
N LEU A 36 3.55 -18.71 -9.50
CA LEU A 36 4.16 -17.57 -10.19
C LEU A 36 5.34 -18.02 -11.07
N ARG A 37 6.27 -18.82 -10.51
CA ARG A 37 7.43 -19.33 -11.25
C ARG A 37 7.02 -20.23 -12.41
N VAL A 38 6.12 -21.19 -12.17
CA VAL A 38 5.61 -22.10 -13.20
C VAL A 38 4.91 -21.31 -14.31
N GLY A 39 4.12 -20.32 -13.96
CA GLY A 39 3.44 -19.47 -14.93
C GLY A 39 4.40 -18.65 -15.78
N LEU A 40 5.42 -18.03 -15.18
CA LEU A 40 6.45 -17.27 -15.92
C LEU A 40 7.27 -18.17 -16.85
N ILE A 41 7.65 -19.37 -16.39
CA ILE A 41 8.35 -20.38 -17.24
C ILE A 41 7.44 -20.81 -18.41
N GLY A 42 6.15 -21.03 -18.15
CA GLY A 42 5.18 -21.36 -19.20
C GLY A 42 5.06 -20.27 -20.25
N ILE A 43 4.92 -19.01 -19.83
CA ILE A 43 4.84 -17.86 -20.76
C ILE A 43 6.13 -17.76 -21.59
N ALA A 44 7.30 -17.82 -20.95
CA ALA A 44 8.59 -17.77 -21.64
C ALA A 44 8.75 -18.94 -22.62
N GLY A 45 8.39 -20.15 -22.22
CA GLY A 45 8.39 -21.34 -23.06
C GLY A 45 7.46 -21.22 -24.27
N GLY A 46 6.29 -20.64 -24.10
CA GLY A 46 5.35 -20.33 -25.19
C GLY A 46 5.94 -19.37 -26.21
N VAL A 47 6.57 -18.28 -25.73
CA VAL A 47 7.25 -17.30 -26.59
C VAL A 47 8.42 -17.96 -27.35
N ILE A 48 9.27 -18.73 -26.68
CA ILE A 48 10.41 -19.43 -27.33
C ILE A 48 9.89 -20.40 -28.38
N SER A 49 8.84 -21.20 -28.07
CA SER A 49 8.24 -22.16 -28.98
C SER A 49 7.70 -21.48 -30.25
N PHE A 50 7.21 -20.23 -30.13
CA PHE A 50 6.74 -19.46 -31.26
C PHE A 50 7.84 -19.20 -32.29
N PHE A 51 9.07 -18.97 -31.85
CA PHE A 51 10.21 -18.67 -32.74
C PHE A 51 10.99 -19.92 -33.21
N THR A 52 11.02 -21.00 -32.41
CA THR A 52 11.89 -22.15 -32.69
C THR A 52 11.21 -23.32 -33.39
N VAL A 53 9.89 -23.50 -33.18
CA VAL A 53 9.17 -24.64 -33.79
C VAL A 53 8.72 -24.32 -35.18
N HIS A 54 9.20 -25.10 -36.15
CA HIS A 54 8.88 -24.91 -37.60
C HIS A 54 7.57 -25.59 -38.00
N HIS A 55 7.17 -26.68 -37.33
CA HIS A 55 5.90 -27.38 -37.61
C HIS A 55 4.71 -26.59 -37.13
N THR A 56 3.86 -26.10 -38.05
CA THR A 56 2.74 -25.17 -37.75
C THR A 56 1.74 -25.72 -36.75
N ALA A 57 1.34 -26.97 -36.87
CA ALA A 57 0.38 -27.59 -35.94
C ALA A 57 0.97 -27.77 -34.53
N LEU A 58 2.19 -28.30 -34.44
CA LEU A 58 2.89 -28.48 -33.16
C LEU A 58 3.18 -27.12 -32.46
N LYS A 59 3.57 -26.11 -33.24
CA LYS A 59 3.78 -24.74 -32.79
C LYS A 59 2.52 -24.16 -32.18
N ALA A 60 1.37 -24.28 -32.85
CA ALA A 60 0.11 -23.78 -32.37
C ALA A 60 -0.28 -24.41 -31.01
N ILE A 61 -0.14 -25.73 -30.90
CA ILE A 61 -0.46 -26.46 -29.66
C ILE A 61 0.49 -26.03 -28.53
N LEU A 62 1.82 -26.01 -28.74
CA LEU A 62 2.79 -25.66 -27.72
C LEU A 62 2.62 -24.23 -27.23
N VAL A 63 2.47 -23.27 -28.16
CA VAL A 63 2.23 -21.87 -27.80
C VAL A 63 0.96 -21.72 -27.00
N THR A 64 -0.13 -22.33 -27.45
CA THR A 64 -1.41 -22.25 -26.74
C THR A 64 -1.32 -22.84 -25.33
N VAL A 65 -0.81 -24.05 -25.18
CA VAL A 65 -0.75 -24.73 -23.87
C VAL A 65 0.20 -24.04 -22.91
N LEU A 66 1.40 -23.69 -23.37
CA LEU A 66 2.41 -23.08 -22.49
C LEU A 66 2.08 -21.62 -22.16
N PHE A 67 1.72 -20.81 -23.14
CA PHE A 67 1.45 -19.40 -22.93
C PHE A 67 0.15 -19.19 -22.14
N PHE A 68 -0.98 -19.75 -22.58
CA PHE A 68 -2.24 -19.60 -21.87
C PHE A 68 -2.28 -20.37 -20.55
N GLY A 69 -1.66 -21.57 -20.49
CA GLY A 69 -1.47 -22.28 -19.23
C GLY A 69 -0.64 -21.50 -18.24
N GLY A 70 0.43 -20.85 -18.68
CA GLY A 70 1.24 -19.94 -17.87
C GLY A 70 0.44 -18.76 -17.33
N ILE A 71 -0.34 -18.10 -18.18
CA ILE A 71 -1.25 -17.01 -17.76
C ILE A 71 -2.25 -17.50 -16.73
N CYS A 72 -2.88 -18.65 -16.94
CA CYS A 72 -3.78 -19.26 -15.96
C CYS A 72 -3.11 -19.47 -14.59
N CYS A 73 -1.87 -19.99 -14.56
CA CYS A 73 -1.14 -20.19 -13.32
C CYS A 73 -0.89 -18.85 -12.59
N VAL A 74 -0.51 -17.79 -13.30
CA VAL A 74 -0.24 -16.48 -12.69
C VAL A 74 -1.54 -15.83 -12.19
N LEU A 75 -2.57 -15.77 -13.00
CA LEU A 75 -3.78 -15.00 -12.66
C LEU A 75 -4.69 -15.74 -11.67
N PHE A 76 -4.99 -17.02 -11.92
CA PHE A 76 -5.99 -17.75 -11.14
C PHE A 76 -5.38 -18.48 -9.94
N LEU A 77 -4.30 -19.23 -10.12
CA LEU A 77 -3.77 -20.08 -9.05
C LEU A 77 -2.97 -19.26 -8.04
N ASN A 78 -2.12 -18.34 -8.50
CA ASN A 78 -1.42 -17.42 -7.61
C ASN A 78 -2.41 -16.47 -6.92
N GLY A 79 -3.36 -15.87 -7.66
CA GLY A 79 -4.37 -14.98 -7.09
C GLY A 79 -5.24 -15.66 -6.04
N SER A 80 -5.61 -16.95 -6.23
CA SER A 80 -6.33 -17.73 -5.24
C SER A 80 -5.52 -17.95 -3.96
N ALA A 81 -4.21 -18.24 -4.08
CA ALA A 81 -3.33 -18.39 -2.93
C ALA A 81 -3.18 -17.08 -2.15
N GLN A 82 -3.01 -15.96 -2.83
CA GLN A 82 -2.93 -14.63 -2.21
C GLN A 82 -4.22 -14.25 -1.46
N LYS A 83 -5.38 -14.54 -2.03
CA LYS A 83 -6.67 -14.31 -1.34
C LYS A 83 -6.78 -15.13 -0.06
N LYS A 84 -6.32 -16.39 -0.06
CA LYS A 84 -6.30 -17.23 1.15
C LYS A 84 -5.35 -16.70 2.21
N ILE A 85 -4.16 -16.24 1.82
CA ILE A 85 -3.21 -15.59 2.73
C ILE A 85 -3.86 -14.36 3.37
N LYS A 86 -4.41 -13.45 2.56
CA LYS A 86 -5.07 -12.22 3.06
C LYS A 86 -6.19 -12.55 4.05
N ARG A 87 -7.03 -13.54 3.72
CA ARG A 87 -8.13 -13.99 4.60
C ARG A 87 -7.61 -14.55 5.92
N LEU A 88 -6.63 -15.45 5.90
CA LEU A 88 -6.03 -16.01 7.13
C LEU A 88 -5.38 -14.94 7.99
N MET A 89 -4.65 -14.00 7.37
CA MET A 89 -4.04 -12.88 8.09
C MET A 89 -5.11 -12.02 8.78
N GLN A 90 -6.21 -11.69 8.09
CA GLN A 90 -7.30 -10.92 8.68
C GLN A 90 -8.02 -11.67 9.81
N GLU A 91 -8.31 -12.97 9.62
CA GLU A 91 -9.06 -13.76 10.59
C GLU A 91 -8.25 -14.07 11.86
N GLN A 92 -6.94 -14.33 11.72
CA GLN A 92 -6.12 -14.83 12.83
C GLN A 92 -5.22 -13.76 13.46
N MET A 93 -4.78 -12.77 12.69
CA MET A 93 -3.91 -11.69 13.17
C MET A 93 -4.59 -10.32 13.20
N GLY A 94 -5.84 -10.21 12.74
CA GLY A 94 -6.54 -8.93 12.68
C GLY A 94 -6.63 -8.24 14.04
N MET A 95 -6.91 -8.98 15.12
CA MET A 95 -6.95 -8.44 16.47
C MET A 95 -5.58 -7.90 16.93
N PHE A 96 -4.51 -8.61 16.62
CA PHE A 96 -3.15 -8.14 16.92
C PHE A 96 -2.83 -6.86 16.14
N PHE A 97 -3.10 -6.83 14.84
CA PHE A 97 -2.85 -5.67 13.99
C PHE A 97 -3.65 -4.45 14.45
N GLN A 98 -4.91 -4.64 14.77
CA GLN A 98 -5.76 -3.57 15.29
C GLN A 98 -5.25 -3.06 16.64
N ALA A 99 -4.89 -3.93 17.58
CA ALA A 99 -4.38 -3.56 18.89
C ALA A 99 -3.05 -2.76 18.79
N GLU A 100 -2.13 -3.16 17.93
CA GLU A 100 -0.86 -2.44 17.74
C GLU A 100 -1.08 -1.08 17.03
N LEU A 101 -2.03 -1.01 16.10
CA LEU A 101 -2.42 0.23 15.44
C LEU A 101 -3.03 1.23 16.42
N GLU A 102 -3.99 0.80 17.23
CA GLU A 102 -4.60 1.62 18.28
C GLU A 102 -3.60 2.06 19.36
N LYS A 103 -2.65 1.19 19.70
CA LYS A 103 -1.57 1.53 20.64
C LYS A 103 -0.61 2.58 20.07
N ALA A 104 -0.36 2.55 18.77
CA ALA A 104 0.53 3.49 18.09
C ALA A 104 -0.14 4.87 17.90
N PHE A 105 -1.41 4.90 17.52
CA PHE A 105 -2.08 6.10 17.00
C PHE A 105 -3.45 6.38 17.65
N GLY A 106 -3.82 5.60 18.66
CA GLY A 106 -5.15 5.71 19.28
C GLY A 106 -6.25 5.00 18.50
N PRO A 107 -7.47 5.01 19.03
CA PRO A 107 -8.61 4.37 18.38
C PRO A 107 -8.93 5.07 17.05
N ASP A 108 -9.58 4.33 16.14
CA ASP A 108 -10.13 4.89 14.93
C ASP A 108 -11.23 5.91 15.25
N LEU A 109 -11.02 7.15 14.90
CA LEU A 109 -11.86 8.26 15.32
C LEU A 109 -13.03 8.54 14.39
N HIS A 110 -13.01 7.97 13.18
CA HIS A 110 -13.97 8.21 12.10
C HIS A 110 -14.43 9.68 11.99
N THR A 111 -13.58 10.51 11.42
CA THR A 111 -13.85 11.93 11.21
C THR A 111 -14.23 12.15 9.74
N PRO A 112 -15.51 12.43 9.41
CA PRO A 112 -15.95 12.51 8.00
C PRO A 112 -15.13 13.45 7.11
N GLU A 113 -14.63 14.55 7.69
CA GLU A 113 -13.78 15.52 6.98
C GLU A 113 -12.39 14.99 6.67
N MET A 114 -11.92 14.02 7.44
CA MET A 114 -10.60 13.39 7.28
C MET A 114 -10.67 12.11 6.48
N HIS A 115 -11.87 11.56 6.25
CA HIS A 115 -12.04 10.29 5.56
C HIS A 115 -11.43 10.29 4.15
N ILE A 116 -10.77 9.20 3.80
CA ILE A 116 -10.18 9.02 2.47
C ILE A 116 -11.11 8.11 1.68
N ASP A 117 -11.71 8.69 0.63
CA ASP A 117 -12.65 8.01 -0.26
C ASP A 117 -12.40 8.34 -1.73
N GLN A 118 -13.12 7.69 -2.60
CA GLN A 118 -12.99 7.93 -4.04
C GLN A 118 -13.34 9.38 -4.47
N PRO A 119 -14.37 10.04 -3.94
CA PRO A 119 -14.63 11.46 -4.20
C PRO A 119 -13.45 12.36 -3.85
N LEU A 120 -12.85 12.15 -2.67
CA LEU A 120 -11.67 12.89 -2.26
C LEU A 120 -10.49 12.67 -3.21
N MET A 121 -10.25 11.44 -3.65
CA MET A 121 -9.18 11.13 -4.59
C MET A 121 -9.34 11.89 -5.91
N LYS A 122 -10.58 12.08 -6.37
CA LYS A 122 -10.89 12.92 -7.53
C LYS A 122 -10.67 14.42 -7.24
N GLU A 123 -11.05 14.89 -6.06
CA GLU A 123 -10.84 16.28 -5.63
C GLU A 123 -9.35 16.64 -5.53
N LEU A 124 -8.55 15.74 -4.99
CA LEU A 124 -7.10 15.91 -4.91
C LEU A 124 -6.43 15.98 -6.28
N CYS A 125 -7.16 15.71 -7.38
CA CYS A 125 -6.64 15.71 -8.76
C CYS A 125 -5.30 15.01 -8.88
N LEU A 126 -5.17 13.84 -8.27
CA LEU A 126 -3.89 13.18 -8.07
C LEU A 126 -3.21 12.76 -9.35
N LEU A 127 -3.95 12.65 -10.45
CA LEU A 127 -3.44 12.31 -11.78
C LEU A 127 -4.50 12.77 -12.78
N ASP A 128 -4.46 13.96 -13.29
CA ASP A 128 -5.27 14.51 -14.39
C ASP A 128 -6.60 13.79 -14.74
N GLY A 129 -7.21 13.13 -13.74
CA GLY A 129 -8.54 12.51 -13.82
C GLY A 129 -8.67 11.22 -14.63
N GLN A 130 -7.59 10.62 -15.09
CA GLN A 130 -7.65 9.43 -15.95
C GLN A 130 -7.53 8.12 -15.15
N TRP A 131 -8.43 7.90 -14.20
CA TRP A 131 -8.57 6.61 -13.52
C TRP A 131 -10.05 6.36 -13.18
N GLU A 132 -10.47 5.11 -13.21
CA GLU A 132 -11.85 4.68 -12.99
C GLU A 132 -11.98 3.79 -11.75
N GLU A 133 -10.95 3.01 -11.43
CA GLU A 133 -10.94 2.16 -10.24
C GLU A 133 -10.04 2.74 -9.16
N CYS A 134 -10.55 2.78 -7.92
CA CYS A 134 -9.85 3.21 -6.72
C CYS A 134 -9.97 2.11 -5.65
N GLU A 135 -8.84 1.54 -5.26
CA GLU A 135 -8.73 0.61 -4.15
C GLU A 135 -8.10 1.33 -2.96
N ILE A 136 -8.77 1.30 -1.81
CA ILE A 136 -8.31 1.91 -0.57
C ILE A 136 -8.15 0.80 0.46
N GLU A 137 -6.95 0.65 1.01
CA GLU A 137 -6.62 -0.39 1.99
C GLU A 137 -5.97 0.23 3.22
N ASN A 138 -6.14 -0.43 4.37
CA ASN A 138 -5.53 -0.05 5.64
C ASN A 138 -5.82 1.41 6.03
N LEU A 139 -7.03 1.89 5.75
CA LEU A 139 -7.48 3.20 6.21
C LEU A 139 -7.54 3.21 7.74
N HIS A 140 -6.91 4.20 8.35
CA HIS A 140 -7.00 4.48 9.77
C HIS A 140 -6.98 5.98 10.02
N GLU A 141 -7.86 6.42 10.91
CA GLU A 141 -7.92 7.79 11.42
C GLU A 141 -7.49 7.77 12.90
N GLY A 142 -6.47 8.51 13.22
CA GLY A 142 -5.88 8.48 14.56
C GLY A 142 -5.29 9.81 14.98
N CYS A 143 -4.60 9.80 16.12
CA CYS A 143 -3.91 10.96 16.65
C CYS A 143 -2.46 10.61 17.00
N HIS A 144 -1.51 11.35 16.45
CA HIS A 144 -0.10 11.22 16.76
C HIS A 144 0.41 12.53 17.37
N ARG A 145 0.74 12.50 18.68
CA ARG A 145 1.26 13.67 19.43
C ARG A 145 0.45 14.96 19.23
N GLY A 146 -0.88 14.84 19.26
CA GLY A 146 -1.81 15.96 19.10
C GLY A 146 -2.20 16.30 17.67
N ILE A 147 -1.57 15.69 16.64
CA ILE A 147 -2.05 15.80 15.28
C ILE A 147 -3.05 14.69 14.99
N TYR A 148 -4.24 15.09 14.58
CA TYR A 148 -5.21 14.19 13.99
C TYR A 148 -4.81 13.93 12.54
N PHE A 149 -4.75 12.65 12.15
CA PHE A 149 -4.43 12.25 10.79
C PHE A 149 -5.34 11.14 10.30
N SER A 150 -5.45 11.02 8.99
CA SER A 150 -6.01 9.88 8.28
C SER A 150 -4.98 9.39 7.27
N ALA A 151 -4.73 8.10 7.23
CA ALA A 151 -3.78 7.50 6.31
C ALA A 151 -4.36 6.24 5.68
N ALA A 152 -4.08 6.02 4.39
CA ALA A 152 -4.49 4.82 3.67
C ALA A 152 -3.50 4.48 2.56
N ASN A 153 -3.37 3.18 2.28
CA ASN A 153 -2.74 2.72 1.06
C ASN A 153 -3.75 2.81 -0.08
N VAL A 154 -3.39 3.47 -1.16
CA VAL A 154 -4.28 3.71 -2.30
C VAL A 154 -3.67 3.19 -3.57
N ARG A 155 -4.49 2.53 -4.39
CA ARG A 155 -4.15 2.14 -5.75
C ARG A 155 -5.21 2.68 -6.70
N LEU A 156 -4.76 3.37 -7.76
CA LEU A 156 -5.61 3.88 -8.82
C LEU A 156 -5.28 3.18 -10.12
N ASN A 157 -6.32 2.70 -10.81
CA ASN A 157 -6.17 2.05 -12.10
C ASN A 157 -6.99 2.81 -13.16
N HIS A 158 -6.36 3.02 -14.31
CA HIS A 158 -7.06 3.39 -15.52
C HIS A 158 -7.62 2.14 -16.17
N VAL A 159 -8.91 2.13 -16.45
CA VAL A 159 -9.64 1.01 -17.03
C VAL A 159 -10.06 1.38 -18.44
N TYR A 160 -9.63 0.62 -19.42
CA TYR A 160 -10.02 0.84 -20.80
C TYR A 160 -10.38 -0.47 -21.51
N GLU A 161 -11.29 -0.35 -22.45
CA GLU A 161 -11.67 -1.46 -23.32
C GLU A 161 -10.77 -1.48 -24.55
N ARG A 162 -10.10 -2.61 -24.78
CA ARG A 162 -9.27 -2.83 -25.96
C ARG A 162 -9.70 -4.11 -26.64
N GLY A 163 -9.95 -4.01 -27.93
CA GLY A 163 -10.32 -5.15 -28.75
C GLY A 163 -11.07 -4.72 -30.01
N ASN A 164 -11.23 -5.63 -30.94
CA ASN A 164 -12.08 -5.45 -32.11
C ASN A 164 -13.44 -6.13 -31.86
N VAL A 165 -14.50 -5.58 -32.44
CA VAL A 165 -15.86 -6.11 -32.34
C VAL A 165 -15.95 -7.61 -32.74
N ARG A 166 -15.00 -8.13 -33.53
CA ARG A 166 -14.93 -9.53 -33.94
C ARG A 166 -14.28 -10.45 -32.90
N ASP A 167 -13.37 -9.94 -32.06
CA ASP A 167 -12.54 -10.75 -31.15
C ASP A 167 -13.00 -10.64 -29.68
N GLY A 168 -14.04 -9.85 -29.42
CA GLY A 168 -14.52 -9.51 -28.10
C GLY A 168 -13.76 -8.32 -27.48
N LEU A 169 -14.48 -7.51 -26.71
CA LEU A 169 -13.89 -6.41 -25.95
C LEU A 169 -13.28 -6.96 -24.67
N GLY A 170 -11.96 -6.79 -24.49
CA GLY A 170 -11.27 -7.12 -23.25
C GLY A 170 -11.08 -5.86 -22.40
N THR A 171 -11.36 -5.95 -21.11
CA THR A 171 -11.09 -4.87 -20.15
C THR A 171 -9.63 -4.94 -19.71
N TRP A 172 -8.89 -3.88 -19.93
CA TRP A 172 -7.49 -3.73 -19.51
C TRP A 172 -7.38 -2.74 -18.36
N ARG A 173 -6.41 -2.97 -17.48
CA ARG A 173 -6.14 -2.13 -16.31
C ARG A 173 -4.69 -1.76 -16.28
N ASP A 174 -4.43 -0.45 -16.35
CA ASP A 174 -3.10 0.10 -16.14
C ASP A 174 -3.06 0.79 -14.79
N MET A 175 -2.14 0.38 -13.94
CA MET A 175 -1.92 1.01 -12.66
C MET A 175 -1.28 2.38 -12.89
N VAL A 176 -1.98 3.44 -12.50
CA VAL A 176 -1.53 4.83 -12.66
C VAL A 176 -1.00 5.44 -11.38
N PHE A 177 -1.39 4.87 -10.23
CA PHE A 177 -0.86 5.25 -8.93
C PHE A 177 -0.89 4.07 -7.97
N LYS A 178 0.19 3.94 -7.18
CA LYS A 178 0.25 3.08 -6.00
C LYS A 178 1.02 3.83 -4.94
N GLY A 179 0.43 3.98 -3.76
CA GLY A 179 1.13 4.71 -2.72
C GLY A 179 0.29 4.98 -1.49
N LEU A 180 0.75 5.95 -0.73
CA LEU A 180 0.18 6.39 0.52
C LEU A 180 -0.54 7.72 0.31
N VAL A 181 -1.76 7.82 0.82
CA VAL A 181 -2.46 9.10 1.00
C VAL A 181 -2.50 9.39 2.49
N LEU A 182 -2.02 10.58 2.86
CA LEU A 182 -1.98 11.06 4.22
C LEU A 182 -2.72 12.40 4.29
N ARG A 183 -3.61 12.54 5.27
CA ARG A 183 -4.28 13.79 5.62
C ARG A 183 -3.97 14.13 7.05
N CYS A 184 -3.67 15.40 7.32
CA CYS A 184 -3.41 15.88 8.67
C CYS A 184 -4.24 17.12 8.93
N ARG A 185 -4.86 17.18 10.12
CA ARG A 185 -5.51 18.41 10.58
C ARG A 185 -4.45 19.34 11.17
N THR A 186 -4.35 20.53 10.59
CA THR A 186 -3.53 21.62 11.12
C THR A 186 -4.27 22.34 12.24
N SER A 187 -3.58 23.21 12.99
CA SER A 187 -4.25 24.07 13.97
C SER A 187 -5.28 24.98 13.30
N ASP A 188 -6.33 25.39 14.04
CA ASP A 188 -7.42 26.26 13.55
C ASP A 188 -6.94 27.64 13.07
N THR A 189 -5.75 28.05 13.47
CA THR A 189 -5.02 29.13 12.83
C THR A 189 -4.45 28.59 11.53
N ALA A 190 -5.30 28.43 10.52
CA ALA A 190 -4.86 28.06 9.18
C ALA A 190 -3.67 28.97 8.80
N PRO A 191 -2.57 28.37 8.32
CA PRO A 191 -1.51 29.18 7.77
C PRO A 191 -2.16 30.11 6.76
N SER A 192 -1.84 31.38 6.83
CA SER A 192 -2.30 32.44 5.92
C SER A 192 -2.48 31.87 4.52
N PRO A 193 -3.49 32.28 3.73
CA PRO A 193 -3.71 31.83 2.35
C PRO A 193 -2.48 31.93 1.44
N ILE A 194 -1.41 32.50 1.94
CA ILE A 194 -0.05 32.48 1.36
C ILE A 194 0.45 31.05 1.08
N PHE A 195 -0.01 30.05 1.81
CA PHE A 195 0.43 28.64 1.66
C PHE A 195 -0.46 27.82 0.71
N ALA A 196 -1.60 28.35 0.26
CA ALA A 196 -2.49 27.63 -0.65
C ALA A 196 -2.02 27.68 -2.11
N ASP A 197 -0.98 28.44 -2.44
CA ASP A 197 -0.53 28.66 -3.81
C ASP A 197 1.01 28.65 -3.92
N THR A 198 1.54 27.99 -4.95
CA THR A 198 2.89 28.02 -5.57
C THR A 198 4.11 28.54 -4.77
N ARG A 199 3.90 29.22 -3.65
CA ARG A 199 4.96 29.83 -2.83
C ARG A 199 5.60 28.87 -1.83
N MET A 200 4.97 27.74 -1.51
CA MET A 200 5.54 26.74 -0.61
C MET A 200 6.76 26.05 -1.23
N GLU A 201 6.72 25.82 -2.53
CA GLU A 201 7.88 25.27 -3.26
C GLU A 201 9.12 26.17 -3.18
N ASN A 202 8.93 27.46 -2.87
CA ASN A 202 10.02 28.42 -2.68
C ASN A 202 10.47 28.56 -1.21
N ASN A 203 9.83 27.85 -0.26
CA ASN A 203 10.24 27.87 1.14
C ASN A 203 11.27 26.76 1.40
N PRO A 204 12.55 27.09 1.68
CA PRO A 204 13.60 26.08 1.87
C PRO A 204 13.31 25.11 3.02
N GLN A 205 12.73 25.59 4.13
CA GLN A 205 12.40 24.75 5.29
C GLN A 205 11.29 23.76 4.97
N PHE A 206 10.27 24.19 4.20
CA PHE A 206 9.21 23.33 3.75
C PHE A 206 9.76 22.25 2.79
N MET A 207 10.60 22.64 1.84
CA MET A 207 11.23 21.68 0.92
C MET A 207 12.18 20.71 1.62
N GLU A 208 12.90 21.13 2.63
CA GLU A 208 13.72 20.24 3.46
C GLU A 208 12.85 19.21 4.19
N MET A 209 11.71 19.64 4.76
CA MET A 209 10.74 18.76 5.40
C MET A 209 10.16 17.74 4.41
N ILE A 210 9.76 18.19 3.23
CA ILE A 210 9.22 17.34 2.15
C ILE A 210 10.27 16.29 1.76
N ASN A 211 11.49 16.68 1.49
CA ASN A 211 12.57 15.76 1.12
C ASN A 211 12.86 14.74 2.24
N ALA A 212 12.88 15.18 3.50
CA ALA A 212 13.08 14.28 4.63
C ALA A 212 11.91 13.29 4.78
N PHE A 213 10.69 13.75 4.52
CA PHE A 213 9.49 12.89 4.53
C PHE A 213 9.55 11.85 3.40
N GLU A 214 9.86 12.24 2.16
CA GLU A 214 10.03 11.34 1.01
C GLU A 214 11.07 10.24 1.31
N GLN A 215 12.20 10.63 1.91
CA GLN A 215 13.23 9.68 2.31
C GLN A 215 12.74 8.70 3.39
N SER A 216 11.91 9.17 4.34
CA SER A 216 11.42 8.34 5.45
C SER A 216 10.42 7.28 5.00
N VAL A 217 9.67 7.54 3.93
CA VAL A 217 8.66 6.61 3.37
C VAL A 217 9.13 5.96 2.06
N GLU A 218 10.41 6.14 1.71
CA GLU A 218 11.00 5.63 0.46
C GLU A 218 10.09 5.92 -0.76
N GLY A 219 9.60 7.16 -0.85
CA GLY A 219 8.61 7.54 -1.84
C GLY A 219 8.82 8.92 -2.43
N ARG A 220 7.97 9.28 -3.37
CA ARG A 220 7.94 10.57 -4.02
C ARG A 220 6.59 11.24 -3.80
N ILE A 221 6.56 12.45 -3.27
CA ILE A 221 5.34 13.24 -3.17
C ILE A 221 4.93 13.67 -4.58
N LEU A 222 3.76 13.21 -5.02
CA LEU A 222 3.19 13.62 -6.31
C LEU A 222 2.43 14.92 -6.18
N LYS A 223 1.74 15.10 -5.06
CA LYS A 223 0.92 16.27 -4.82
C LYS A 223 0.69 16.47 -3.34
N PHE A 224 0.61 17.71 -2.96
CA PHE A 224 0.03 18.13 -1.69
C PHE A 224 -1.11 19.14 -1.95
N HIS A 225 -2.08 19.15 -1.08
CA HIS A 225 -3.25 19.99 -1.20
C HIS A 225 -3.69 20.48 0.17
N TRP A 226 -4.14 21.73 0.21
CA TRP A 226 -4.65 22.36 1.42
C TRP A 226 -6.11 22.75 1.24
N LYS A 227 -6.98 22.33 2.15
CA LYS A 227 -8.38 22.71 2.17
C LYS A 227 -8.79 23.01 3.62
N GLY A 228 -9.04 24.30 3.89
CA GLY A 228 -9.30 24.76 5.26
C GLY A 228 -8.12 24.46 6.18
N ASN A 229 -8.34 23.68 7.23
CA ASN A 229 -7.33 23.24 8.18
C ASN A 229 -6.85 21.81 7.93
N ILE A 230 -7.07 21.26 6.74
CA ILE A 230 -6.63 19.91 6.39
C ILE A 230 -5.55 19.97 5.32
N PHE A 231 -4.39 19.43 5.64
CA PHE A 231 -3.27 19.21 4.71
C PHE A 231 -3.31 17.76 4.20
N SER A 232 -3.27 17.58 2.91
CA SER A 232 -3.32 16.27 2.26
C SER A 232 -2.10 16.05 1.39
N LEU A 233 -1.50 14.86 1.50
CA LEU A 233 -0.34 14.41 0.72
C LEU A 233 -0.70 13.14 -0.03
N ALA A 234 -0.25 13.04 -1.29
CA ALA A 234 -0.23 11.81 -2.04
C ALA A 234 1.21 11.47 -2.43
N ILE A 235 1.63 10.30 -2.03
CA ILE A 235 3.01 9.83 -2.08
C ILE A 235 3.05 8.54 -2.87
N GLU A 236 3.74 8.55 -4.02
CA GLU A 236 4.01 7.33 -4.77
C GLU A 236 5.12 6.56 -4.04
N THR A 237 4.81 5.37 -3.56
CA THR A 237 5.73 4.54 -2.78
C THR A 237 5.30 3.08 -2.77
N ASP A 238 6.26 2.19 -2.60
CA ASP A 238 6.01 0.79 -2.28
C ASP A 238 5.86 0.55 -0.76
N TYR A 239 6.12 1.57 0.05
CA TYR A 239 5.86 1.54 1.48
C TYR A 239 4.38 1.30 1.75
N GLY A 240 4.10 0.32 2.61
CA GLY A 240 2.73 0.00 3.03
C GLY A 240 2.48 0.46 4.46
N PHE A 241 1.63 1.46 4.65
CA PHE A 241 1.13 1.84 5.97
C PHE A 241 0.29 0.70 6.55
N ALA A 242 0.51 0.38 7.84
CA ALA A 242 -0.18 -0.70 8.53
C ALA A 242 -0.20 -2.02 7.72
N ALA A 243 0.92 -2.35 7.11
CA ALA A 243 1.08 -3.49 6.23
C ALA A 243 2.31 -4.34 6.61
N VAL A 244 2.30 -5.59 6.19
CA VAL A 244 3.46 -6.49 6.25
C VAL A 244 4.21 -6.38 4.93
N ALA A 245 5.53 -6.22 4.98
CA ALA A 245 6.35 -6.12 3.78
C ALA A 245 6.26 -7.40 2.93
N SER A 246 6.30 -7.25 1.61
CA SER A 246 6.02 -8.33 0.66
C SER A 246 7.09 -9.43 0.61
N ASP A 247 8.30 -9.12 1.08
CA ASP A 247 9.46 -10.02 1.13
C ASP A 247 9.52 -10.88 2.40
N VAL A 248 8.69 -10.56 3.41
CA VAL A 248 8.63 -11.29 4.68
C VAL A 248 8.21 -12.74 4.48
N ASP A 249 8.88 -13.64 5.17
CA ASP A 249 8.46 -15.04 5.24
C ASP A 249 7.25 -15.16 6.17
N LEU A 250 6.08 -15.43 5.58
CA LEU A 250 4.82 -15.54 6.32
C LEU A 250 4.74 -16.81 7.21
N SER A 251 5.72 -17.70 7.12
CA SER A 251 5.84 -18.82 8.05
C SER A 251 6.53 -18.45 9.37
N ASP A 252 7.22 -17.30 9.41
CA ASP A 252 7.76 -16.69 10.61
C ASP A 252 6.81 -15.59 11.11
N LEU A 253 5.90 -15.97 12.02
CA LEU A 253 4.92 -15.02 12.56
C LEU A 253 5.55 -13.87 13.34
N ASP A 254 6.72 -14.09 13.94
CA ASP A 254 7.44 -13.02 14.62
C ASP A 254 8.03 -12.03 13.62
N ALA A 255 8.52 -12.49 12.48
CA ALA A 255 8.92 -11.60 11.39
C ALA A 255 7.73 -10.82 10.84
N VAL A 256 6.56 -11.45 10.69
CA VAL A 256 5.31 -10.80 10.29
C VAL A 256 4.92 -9.69 11.28
N ARG A 257 4.91 -9.99 12.58
CA ARG A 257 4.60 -9.02 13.65
C ARG A 257 5.59 -7.86 13.66
N ARG A 258 6.89 -8.16 13.59
CA ARG A 258 7.95 -7.13 13.53
C ARG A 258 7.82 -6.23 12.31
N SER A 259 7.55 -6.80 11.14
CA SER A 259 7.35 -6.03 9.90
C SER A 259 6.16 -5.08 10.01
N TYR A 260 5.05 -5.55 10.56
CA TYR A 260 3.87 -4.72 10.78
C TYR A 260 4.17 -3.56 11.75
N ILE A 261 4.78 -3.86 12.90
CA ILE A 261 5.15 -2.83 13.88
C ILE A 261 6.15 -1.84 13.28
N ALA A 262 7.10 -2.31 12.46
CA ALA A 262 8.03 -1.43 11.77
C ALA A 262 7.30 -0.43 10.86
N SER A 263 6.29 -0.87 10.11
CA SER A 263 5.51 0.02 9.25
C SER A 263 4.75 1.11 10.05
N LEU A 264 4.27 0.79 11.26
CA LEU A 264 3.66 1.79 12.15
C LEU A 264 4.69 2.78 12.69
N LEU A 265 5.87 2.30 13.09
CA LEU A 265 6.95 3.15 13.60
C LEU A 265 7.48 4.11 12.52
N GLU A 266 7.57 3.66 11.28
CA GLU A 266 7.98 4.50 10.15
C GLU A 266 6.95 5.60 9.87
N MET A 267 5.67 5.28 9.90
CA MET A 267 4.61 6.30 9.82
C MET A 267 4.70 7.30 10.97
N GLY A 268 4.93 6.83 12.20
CA GLY A 268 5.13 7.71 13.35
C GLY A 268 6.31 8.66 13.16
N ARG A 269 7.42 8.18 12.59
CA ARG A 269 8.59 9.04 12.26
C ARG A 269 8.25 10.05 11.17
N ALA A 270 7.52 9.63 10.14
CA ALA A 270 7.07 10.51 9.07
C ALA A 270 6.17 11.63 9.61
N LEU A 271 5.21 11.31 10.48
CA LEU A 271 4.40 12.30 11.17
C LEU A 271 5.23 13.22 12.06
N ASP A 272 6.24 12.70 12.77
CA ASP A 272 7.18 13.52 13.56
C ASP A 272 7.98 14.52 12.71
N LEU A 273 8.29 14.19 11.46
CA LEU A 273 8.94 15.11 10.54
C LEU A 273 8.00 16.26 10.13
N LEU A 274 6.72 15.97 9.90
CA LEU A 274 5.72 17.00 9.65
C LEU A 274 5.54 17.92 10.86
N LEU A 275 5.53 17.34 12.09
CA LEU A 275 5.43 18.09 13.35
C LEU A 275 6.60 19.06 13.62
N LYS A 276 7.78 18.76 13.12
CA LYS A 276 8.95 19.66 13.30
C LYS A 276 8.73 21.00 12.62
N ASN A 277 7.85 21.08 11.65
CA ASN A 277 7.46 22.35 11.04
C ASN A 277 6.31 22.98 11.84
N THR A 278 6.63 23.52 13.03
CA THR A 278 5.68 24.12 13.97
C THR A 278 4.81 25.22 13.37
N ALA A 279 5.28 25.90 12.30
CA ALA A 279 4.50 26.93 11.60
C ALA A 279 3.25 26.35 10.91
N LEU A 280 3.26 25.04 10.58
CA LEU A 280 2.14 24.35 9.94
C LEU A 280 1.21 23.69 10.96
N PHE A 281 1.78 23.19 12.05
CA PHE A 281 1.11 22.32 13.01
C PHE A 281 1.22 22.87 14.44
N ALA A 282 1.35 24.18 14.61
CA ALA A 282 1.34 24.79 15.94
C ALA A 282 0.07 24.33 16.67
N GLY A 283 0.24 23.37 17.55
CA GLY A 283 -0.82 22.90 18.44
C GLY A 283 -1.31 24.04 19.33
N PRO A 284 -2.47 23.94 19.95
CA PRO A 284 -2.88 24.88 20.97
C PRO A 284 -1.83 24.85 22.08
N GLU A 285 -1.33 26.02 22.46
CA GLU A 285 -0.54 26.22 23.67
C GLU A 285 -1.31 25.75 24.91
#